data_6fedca652e2f1f24ed74847baf50e3c0
#
_entry.id   6fedca652e2f1f24ed74847baf50e3c0
#
_cell.length_a   1.000
_cell.length_b   1.000
_cell.length_c   1.000
_cell.angle_alpha   90.00
_cell.angle_beta   90.00
_cell.angle_gamma   90.00
#
_symmetry.space_group_name_H-M   'P 1'
#
loop_
_entity.id
_entity.type
_entity.pdbx_description
1 polymer ?
#
loop_
_entity_poly.entity_id
_entity_poly.type
_entity_poly.pdbx_seq_one_letter_code
_entity_poly.pdbx_strand_id
1 'polypeptide(L)'
;MLLILAWFIVGWVRRLGRQRARQTIFLAVFLAFGLWTIRVSYMFNYINFDDATELLVYAHGTPDIKRAMNEIADISERTVGGKQIKVAYDDDSTWPLEWYLREYPNRAFYGAAPNREALDAPVVIVGDKNEDKVKPYLGNRYVRYSYRLIWWPKQTYFGLTWQRIRDGLRDPAQVKVVWDVLWYRKYTQPLSQWDPVHRFSMYV
;
A
#
# COMPACT_ATOMS: atom_id res chain seq x y z
N MET A 1 -19.78 -1.21 38.45
CA MET A 1 -20.19 -1.59 37.09
C MET A 1 -19.88 -3.06 36.74
N LEU A 2 -18.67 -3.56 36.93
CA LEU A 2 -18.29 -4.96 36.62
C LEU A 2 -19.07 -6.02 37.43
N LEU A 3 -19.34 -5.80 38.75
CA LEU A 3 -20.07 -6.73 39.59
C LEU A 3 -21.55 -6.88 39.17
N ILE A 4 -22.17 -5.79 38.73
CA ILE A 4 -23.56 -5.80 38.24
C ILE A 4 -23.64 -6.60 36.95
N LEU A 5 -22.68 -6.39 36.05
CA LEU A 5 -22.56 -7.12 34.77
C LEU A 5 -22.35 -8.63 35.02
N ALA A 6 -21.46 -8.97 35.93
CA ALA A 6 -21.21 -10.36 36.34
C ALA A 6 -22.49 -11.04 36.93
N TRP A 7 -23.24 -10.31 37.75
CA TRP A 7 -24.49 -10.81 38.31
C TRP A 7 -25.55 -11.07 37.24
N PHE A 8 -25.69 -10.15 36.27
CA PHE A 8 -26.58 -10.33 35.11
C PHE A 8 -26.16 -11.53 34.24
N ILE A 9 -24.88 -11.70 33.96
CA ILE A 9 -24.34 -12.82 33.17
C ILE A 9 -24.63 -14.15 33.90
N VAL A 10 -24.36 -14.24 35.21
CA VAL A 10 -24.61 -15.44 35.98
C VAL A 10 -26.10 -15.78 36.06
N GLY A 11 -26.97 -14.78 36.26
CA GLY A 11 -28.41 -14.94 36.23
C GLY A 11 -28.93 -15.43 34.89
N TRP A 12 -28.40 -14.89 33.81
CA TRP A 12 -28.73 -15.26 32.44
C TRP A 12 -28.27 -16.69 32.09
N VAL A 13 -27.04 -17.09 32.45
CA VAL A 13 -26.51 -18.45 32.27
C VAL A 13 -27.35 -19.49 33.06
N ARG A 14 -27.76 -19.14 34.26
CA ARG A 14 -28.64 -20.01 35.11
C ARG A 14 -30.02 -20.23 34.48
N ARG A 15 -30.61 -19.19 33.82
CA ARG A 15 -31.93 -19.28 33.18
C ARG A 15 -31.88 -20.06 31.88
N LEU A 16 -30.86 -19.93 31.09
CA LEU A 16 -30.73 -20.59 29.77
C LEU A 16 -30.20 -22.01 29.84
N GLY A 17 -29.54 -22.38 30.94
CA GLY A 17 -28.76 -23.60 31.02
C GLY A 17 -27.41 -23.49 30.30
N ARG A 18 -26.44 -24.30 30.74
CA ARG A 18 -25.04 -24.20 30.27
C ARG A 18 -24.86 -24.36 28.76
N GLN A 19 -25.64 -25.24 28.14
CA GLN A 19 -25.49 -25.52 26.69
C GLN A 19 -25.97 -24.33 25.85
N ARG A 20 -27.16 -23.83 26.14
CA ARG A 20 -27.71 -22.66 25.40
C ARG A 20 -26.88 -21.40 25.67
N ALA A 21 -26.40 -21.22 26.90
CA ALA A 21 -25.52 -20.08 27.19
C ALA A 21 -24.22 -20.12 26.38
N ARG A 22 -23.57 -21.31 26.25
CA ARG A 22 -22.38 -21.46 25.39
C ARG A 22 -22.68 -21.17 23.93
N GLN A 23 -23.80 -21.68 23.40
CA GLN A 23 -24.21 -21.41 22.01
C GLN A 23 -24.46 -19.92 21.75
N THR A 24 -25.11 -19.23 22.70
CA THR A 24 -25.36 -17.79 22.55
C THR A 24 -24.08 -16.97 22.66
N ILE A 25 -23.17 -17.32 23.58
CA ILE A 25 -21.85 -16.65 23.65
C ILE A 25 -21.08 -16.88 22.34
N PHE A 26 -21.04 -18.12 21.86
CA PHE A 26 -20.38 -18.43 20.58
C PHE A 26 -20.97 -17.61 19.44
N LEU A 27 -22.30 -17.57 19.33
CA LEU A 27 -22.99 -16.79 18.29
C LEU A 27 -22.69 -15.29 18.43
N ALA A 28 -22.71 -14.74 19.63
CA ALA A 28 -22.40 -13.33 19.88
C ALA A 28 -20.96 -12.98 19.48
N VAL A 29 -20.00 -13.85 19.84
CA VAL A 29 -18.59 -13.70 19.46
C VAL A 29 -18.44 -13.81 17.93
N PHE A 30 -19.08 -14.80 17.32
CA PHE A 30 -19.08 -14.99 15.87
C PHE A 30 -19.65 -13.75 15.14
N LEU A 31 -20.77 -13.22 15.59
CA LEU A 31 -21.38 -12.01 15.02
C LEU A 31 -20.48 -10.78 15.21
N ALA A 32 -19.86 -10.64 16.39
CA ALA A 32 -18.92 -9.54 16.64
C ALA A 32 -17.72 -9.59 15.68
N PHE A 33 -17.12 -10.78 15.49
CA PHE A 33 -16.04 -10.97 14.51
C PHE A 33 -16.53 -10.79 13.08
N GLY A 34 -17.75 -11.22 12.76
CA GLY A 34 -18.37 -11.00 11.45
C GLY A 34 -18.52 -9.51 11.12
N LEU A 35 -19.05 -8.73 12.05
CA LEU A 35 -19.16 -7.27 11.91
C LEU A 35 -17.80 -6.59 11.82
N TRP A 36 -16.84 -7.05 12.62
CA TRP A 36 -15.45 -6.58 12.53
C TRP A 36 -14.87 -6.87 11.14
N THR A 37 -15.04 -8.07 10.62
CA THR A 37 -14.55 -8.47 9.29
C THR A 37 -15.18 -7.62 8.19
N ILE A 38 -16.49 -7.40 8.23
CA ILE A 38 -17.20 -6.53 7.29
C ILE A 38 -16.60 -5.11 7.33
N ARG A 39 -16.42 -4.55 8.52
CA ARG A 39 -15.82 -3.21 8.69
C ARG A 39 -14.42 -3.14 8.11
N VAL A 40 -13.55 -4.11 8.45
CA VAL A 40 -12.17 -4.15 7.97
C VAL A 40 -12.12 -4.31 6.46
N SER A 41 -12.95 -5.20 5.90
CA SER A 41 -13.05 -5.39 4.45
C SER A 41 -13.51 -4.12 3.73
N TYR A 42 -14.46 -3.40 4.29
CA TYR A 42 -14.91 -2.14 3.72
C TYR A 42 -13.81 -1.07 3.76
N MET A 43 -13.13 -0.92 4.90
CA MET A 43 -12.02 0.02 5.02
C MET A 43 -10.90 -0.30 4.04
N PHE A 44 -10.53 -1.56 3.94
CA PHE A 44 -9.47 -2.04 3.06
C PHE A 44 -9.78 -1.83 1.57
N ASN A 45 -11.01 -2.12 1.13
CA ASN A 45 -11.34 -2.06 -0.29
C ASN A 45 -11.73 -0.67 -0.79
N TYR A 46 -12.30 0.18 0.09
CA TYR A 46 -12.92 1.44 -0.34
C TYR A 46 -12.32 2.70 0.28
N ILE A 47 -11.70 2.60 1.46
CA ILE A 47 -11.12 3.76 2.15
C ILE A 47 -9.61 3.78 2.03
N ASN A 48 -8.95 2.67 2.40
CA ASN A 48 -7.48 2.58 2.49
C ASN A 48 -6.87 1.74 1.34
N PHE A 49 -7.56 1.65 0.21
CA PHE A 49 -7.15 0.76 -0.90
C PHE A 49 -5.76 1.10 -1.47
N ASP A 50 -5.27 2.32 -1.26
CA ASP A 50 -3.96 2.79 -1.70
C ASP A 50 -3.09 3.32 -0.53
N ASP A 51 -3.48 3.01 0.71
CA ASP A 51 -2.82 3.54 1.89
C ASP A 51 -1.82 2.52 2.47
N ALA A 52 -0.56 2.95 2.62
CA ALA A 52 0.51 2.16 3.22
C ALA A 52 0.22 1.70 4.66
N THR A 53 -0.74 2.32 5.34
CA THR A 53 -1.13 1.95 6.71
C THR A 53 -2.06 0.75 6.77
N GLU A 54 -2.52 0.22 5.62
CA GLU A 54 -3.36 -0.97 5.62
C GLU A 54 -2.53 -2.25 5.88
N LEU A 55 -2.85 -2.94 6.96
CA LEU A 55 -2.09 -4.08 7.46
C LEU A 55 -2.27 -5.36 6.63
N LEU A 56 -3.34 -5.46 5.86
CA LEU A 56 -3.71 -6.68 5.13
C LEU A 56 -3.03 -6.80 3.77
N VAL A 57 -2.31 -5.75 3.33
CA VAL A 57 -1.61 -5.75 2.05
C VAL A 57 -0.12 -5.65 2.27
N TYR A 58 0.62 -6.56 1.66
CA TYR A 58 2.08 -6.61 1.76
C TYR A 58 2.76 -5.50 0.96
N ALA A 59 2.30 -5.26 -0.27
CA ALA A 59 2.86 -4.25 -1.15
C ALA A 59 1.71 -3.57 -1.92
N HIS A 60 1.46 -2.32 -1.58
CA HIS A 60 0.42 -1.54 -2.25
C HIS A 60 0.95 -0.91 -3.53
N GLY A 61 0.34 -1.24 -4.67
CA GLY A 61 0.46 -0.40 -5.85
C GLY A 61 -0.26 0.92 -5.62
N THR A 62 0.35 2.03 -6.04
CA THR A 62 -0.23 3.36 -5.82
C THR A 62 -1.08 3.80 -7.01
N PRO A 63 -2.08 4.69 -6.82
CA PRO A 63 -2.82 5.31 -7.91
C PRO A 63 -1.95 6.18 -8.83
N ASP A 64 -0.77 6.59 -8.37
CA ASP A 64 0.14 7.44 -9.12
C ASP A 64 0.57 6.80 -10.46
N ILE A 65 0.64 5.46 -10.51
CA ILE A 65 0.91 4.74 -11.77
C ILE A 65 -0.16 5.02 -12.81
N LYS A 66 -1.44 4.94 -12.41
CA LYS A 66 -2.56 5.23 -13.33
C LYS A 66 -2.55 6.68 -13.76
N ARG A 67 -2.14 7.61 -12.88
CA ARG A 67 -1.98 9.01 -13.21
C ARG A 67 -0.89 9.21 -14.24
N ALA A 68 0.31 8.66 -14.05
CA ALA A 68 1.40 8.71 -15.02
C ALA A 68 1.00 8.08 -16.36
N MET A 69 0.29 6.94 -16.34
CA MET A 69 -0.19 6.31 -17.57
C MET A 69 -1.23 7.15 -18.32
N ASN A 70 -2.11 7.84 -17.60
CA ASN A 70 -3.07 8.77 -18.23
C ASN A 70 -2.36 9.97 -18.86
N GLU A 71 -1.33 10.51 -18.21
CA GLU A 71 -0.50 11.58 -18.75
C GLU A 71 0.26 11.12 -20.02
N ILE A 72 0.83 9.92 -20.00
CA ILE A 72 1.48 9.32 -21.19
C ILE A 72 0.46 9.15 -22.33
N ALA A 73 -0.74 8.66 -22.01
CA ALA A 73 -1.79 8.49 -23.02
C ALA A 73 -2.20 9.83 -23.65
N ASP A 74 -2.35 10.87 -22.83
CA ASP A 74 -2.72 12.21 -23.28
C ASP A 74 -1.60 12.86 -24.15
N ILE A 75 -0.33 12.69 -23.74
CA ILE A 75 0.82 13.13 -24.54
C ILE A 75 0.86 12.38 -25.86
N SER A 76 0.67 11.05 -25.83
CA SER A 76 0.69 10.21 -27.04
C SER A 76 -0.40 10.61 -28.03
N GLU A 77 -1.61 10.84 -27.55
CA GLU A 77 -2.74 11.25 -28.39
C GLU A 77 -2.48 12.59 -29.04
N ARG A 78 -1.91 13.56 -28.32
CA ARG A 78 -1.63 14.91 -28.84
C ARG A 78 -0.43 14.98 -29.79
N THR A 79 0.52 14.05 -29.69
CA THR A 79 1.79 14.14 -30.45
C THR A 79 1.85 13.18 -31.62
N VAL A 80 1.46 11.92 -31.41
CA VAL A 80 1.62 10.87 -32.44
C VAL A 80 0.33 10.12 -32.79
N GLY A 81 -0.73 10.36 -32.00
CA GLY A 81 -2.01 9.66 -32.09
C GLY A 81 -2.01 8.27 -31.45
N GLY A 82 -3.07 7.97 -30.73
CA GLY A 82 -3.22 6.67 -30.05
C GLY A 82 -2.08 6.34 -29.11
N LYS A 83 -1.60 5.11 -29.13
CA LYS A 83 -0.55 4.61 -28.22
C LYS A 83 0.81 4.44 -28.92
N GLN A 84 1.11 5.27 -29.92
CA GLN A 84 2.31 5.12 -30.74
C GLN A 84 3.56 5.80 -30.13
N ILE A 85 3.43 6.54 -29.04
CA ILE A 85 4.58 7.20 -28.43
C ILE A 85 5.63 6.18 -27.95
N LYS A 86 6.91 6.53 -28.14
CA LYS A 86 8.01 5.74 -27.59
C LYS A 86 8.13 6.04 -26.10
N VAL A 87 8.06 4.98 -25.25
CA VAL A 87 8.23 5.05 -23.80
C VAL A 87 9.40 4.16 -23.41
N ALA A 88 10.47 4.76 -22.91
CA ALA A 88 11.60 4.02 -22.37
C ALA A 88 11.39 3.75 -20.88
N TYR A 89 11.73 2.55 -20.40
CA TYR A 89 11.60 2.19 -18.97
C TYR A 89 12.68 1.20 -18.55
N ASP A 90 13.00 1.23 -17.25
CA ASP A 90 14.08 0.44 -16.65
C ASP A 90 13.58 -0.84 -15.95
N ASP A 91 14.53 -1.62 -15.40
CA ASP A 91 14.23 -2.81 -14.64
C ASP A 91 13.64 -2.52 -13.25
N ASP A 92 13.99 -1.40 -12.62
CA ASP A 92 13.52 -1.05 -11.28
C ASP A 92 12.03 -0.62 -11.27
N SER A 93 11.54 -0.06 -12.38
CA SER A 93 10.14 0.31 -12.56
C SER A 93 9.28 -0.72 -13.31
N THR A 94 9.89 -1.84 -13.78
CA THR A 94 9.22 -2.87 -14.59
C THR A 94 7.92 -3.36 -13.95
N TRP A 95 7.91 -3.64 -12.64
CA TRP A 95 6.70 -3.97 -11.92
C TRP A 95 6.08 -2.72 -11.27
N PRO A 96 4.84 -2.35 -11.65
CA PRO A 96 3.90 -3.01 -12.58
C PRO A 96 3.88 -2.41 -13.99
N LEU A 97 4.84 -1.55 -14.38
CA LEU A 97 4.79 -0.78 -15.63
C LEU A 97 4.79 -1.67 -16.88
N GLU A 98 5.45 -2.82 -16.87
CA GLU A 98 5.38 -3.79 -17.97
C GLU A 98 3.92 -4.13 -18.35
N TRP A 99 3.07 -4.34 -17.34
CA TRP A 99 1.65 -4.59 -17.57
C TRP A 99 0.93 -3.38 -18.17
N TYR A 100 1.19 -2.19 -17.70
CA TYR A 100 0.52 -0.98 -18.17
C TYR A 100 0.98 -0.58 -19.57
N LEU A 101 2.26 -0.81 -19.90
CA LEU A 101 2.85 -0.50 -21.19
C LEU A 101 2.64 -1.59 -22.26
N ARG A 102 1.97 -2.70 -21.94
CA ARG A 102 1.77 -3.82 -22.89
C ARG A 102 1.10 -3.42 -24.21
N GLU A 103 0.29 -2.37 -24.18
CA GLU A 103 -0.43 -1.86 -25.35
C GLU A 103 0.32 -0.77 -26.12
N TYR A 104 1.52 -0.41 -25.67
CA TYR A 104 2.38 0.56 -26.35
C TYR A 104 3.40 -0.19 -27.21
N PRO A 105 3.23 -0.19 -28.56
CA PRO A 105 4.09 -0.99 -29.44
C PRO A 105 5.54 -0.52 -29.44
N ASN A 106 5.77 0.77 -29.22
CA ASN A 106 7.08 1.41 -29.22
C ASN A 106 7.72 1.51 -27.82
N ARG A 107 7.27 0.67 -26.86
CA ARG A 107 7.93 0.61 -25.56
C ARG A 107 9.36 0.10 -25.69
N ALA A 108 10.30 0.72 -24.99
CA ALA A 108 11.72 0.38 -25.01
C ALA A 108 12.22 0.04 -23.61
N PHE A 109 12.43 -1.23 -23.35
CA PHE A 109 13.03 -1.67 -22.09
C PHE A 109 14.56 -1.55 -22.19
N TYR A 110 15.21 -0.81 -21.29
CA TYR A 110 16.66 -0.62 -21.27
C TYR A 110 17.38 -1.27 -20.08
N GLY A 111 16.65 -1.93 -19.16
CA GLY A 111 17.23 -2.61 -18.00
C GLY A 111 17.91 -1.67 -17.02
N ALA A 112 18.93 -2.19 -16.34
CA ALA A 112 19.72 -1.44 -15.35
C ALA A 112 20.83 -0.56 -15.98
N ALA A 113 21.09 -0.71 -17.28
CA ALA A 113 22.16 -0.02 -17.99
C ALA A 113 21.57 0.94 -19.06
N PRO A 114 21.51 2.25 -18.78
CA PRO A 114 20.99 3.22 -19.72
C PRO A 114 21.88 3.31 -20.95
N ASN A 115 21.27 3.47 -22.13
CA ASN A 115 21.96 3.73 -23.38
C ASN A 115 21.27 4.87 -24.13
N ARG A 116 22.01 5.57 -24.99
CA ARG A 116 21.49 6.74 -25.70
C ARG A 116 20.32 6.42 -26.63
N GLU A 117 20.37 5.27 -27.29
CA GLU A 117 19.33 4.88 -28.26
C GLU A 117 17.97 4.62 -27.57
N ALA A 118 17.97 3.91 -26.46
CA ALA A 118 16.75 3.66 -25.67
C ALA A 118 16.21 4.94 -25.04
N LEU A 119 17.11 5.78 -24.47
CA LEU A 119 16.75 7.02 -23.80
C LEU A 119 16.41 8.17 -24.75
N ASP A 120 16.61 8.00 -26.06
CA ASP A 120 16.08 8.92 -27.08
C ASP A 120 14.60 8.62 -27.31
N ALA A 121 13.79 8.99 -26.34
CA ALA A 121 12.35 8.74 -26.30
C ALA A 121 11.65 9.96 -25.71
N PRO A 122 10.46 10.33 -26.22
CA PRO A 122 9.68 11.45 -25.67
C PRO A 122 9.31 11.26 -24.20
N VAL A 123 9.19 10.00 -23.74
CA VAL A 123 8.91 9.67 -22.34
C VAL A 123 9.93 8.66 -21.84
N VAL A 124 10.60 8.98 -20.75
CA VAL A 124 11.54 8.09 -20.06
C VAL A 124 11.09 7.88 -18.63
N ILE A 125 10.91 6.62 -18.25
CA ILE A 125 10.55 6.20 -16.91
C ILE A 125 11.76 5.53 -16.27
N VAL A 126 12.06 5.93 -15.05
CA VAL A 126 13.20 5.39 -14.29
C VAL A 126 12.84 5.23 -12.81
N GLY A 127 13.16 4.08 -12.26
CA GLY A 127 13.02 3.81 -10.83
C GLY A 127 14.14 4.47 -10.01
N ASP A 128 13.91 4.60 -8.72
CA ASP A 128 14.83 5.30 -7.79
C ASP A 128 16.27 4.78 -7.86
N LYS A 129 16.46 3.46 -8.05
CA LYS A 129 17.80 2.84 -8.06
C LYS A 129 18.65 3.23 -9.26
N ASN A 130 18.02 3.59 -10.37
CA ASN A 130 18.72 3.88 -11.62
C ASN A 130 18.71 5.38 -11.99
N GLU A 131 18.03 6.21 -11.22
CA GLU A 131 17.83 7.62 -11.56
C GLU A 131 19.16 8.35 -11.76
N ASP A 132 20.13 8.14 -10.88
CA ASP A 132 21.45 8.81 -11.00
C ASP A 132 22.26 8.36 -12.22
N LYS A 133 22.01 7.13 -12.71
CA LYS A 133 22.64 6.62 -13.93
C LYS A 133 22.03 7.23 -15.19
N VAL A 134 20.75 7.55 -15.17
CA VAL A 134 19.99 8.05 -16.33
C VAL A 134 20.13 9.56 -16.50
N LYS A 135 20.17 10.32 -15.42
CA LYS A 135 20.29 11.80 -15.43
C LYS A 135 21.33 12.36 -16.39
N PRO A 136 22.57 11.82 -16.48
CA PRO A 136 23.58 12.36 -17.38
C PRO A 136 23.21 12.27 -18.88
N TYR A 137 22.38 11.29 -19.25
CA TYR A 137 21.93 11.12 -20.63
C TYR A 137 20.77 12.07 -21.00
N LEU A 138 19.93 12.43 -20.03
CA LEU A 138 18.75 13.26 -20.27
C LEU A 138 19.11 14.75 -20.36
N GLY A 139 20.07 15.20 -19.55
CA GLY A 139 20.46 16.62 -19.48
C GLY A 139 19.29 17.51 -19.09
N ASN A 140 19.19 18.68 -19.74
CA ASN A 140 18.15 19.69 -19.48
C ASN A 140 16.98 19.63 -20.48
N ARG A 141 16.88 18.56 -21.27
CA ARG A 141 15.85 18.44 -22.32
C ARG A 141 14.49 18.00 -21.81
N TYR A 142 14.43 17.46 -20.60
CA TYR A 142 13.25 16.84 -20.03
C TYR A 142 12.81 17.55 -18.76
N VAL A 143 11.50 17.55 -18.55
CA VAL A 143 10.88 17.93 -17.28
C VAL A 143 10.64 16.66 -16.46
N ARG A 144 11.03 16.68 -15.19
CA ARG A 144 10.93 15.54 -14.30
C ARG A 144 9.65 15.60 -13.46
N TYR A 145 8.90 14.51 -13.45
CA TYR A 145 7.77 14.27 -12.57
C TYR A 145 8.07 13.04 -11.69
N SER A 146 7.79 13.13 -10.40
CA SER A 146 8.03 12.02 -9.46
C SER A 146 6.73 11.41 -8.98
N TYR A 147 6.64 10.10 -9.05
CA TYR A 147 5.46 9.31 -8.71
C TYR A 147 5.84 8.21 -7.72
N ARG A 148 4.87 7.80 -6.89
CA ARG A 148 5.01 6.62 -6.05
C ARG A 148 4.67 5.38 -6.85
N LEU A 149 5.50 4.35 -6.73
CA LEU A 149 5.31 3.07 -7.39
C LEU A 149 4.62 2.07 -6.46
N ILE A 150 5.25 1.82 -5.33
CA ILE A 150 4.83 0.82 -4.35
C ILE A 150 5.00 1.38 -2.94
N TRP A 151 3.99 1.17 -2.09
CA TRP A 151 4.08 1.28 -0.66
C TRP A 151 4.52 -0.06 -0.06
N TRP A 152 5.58 -0.06 0.73
CA TRP A 152 5.99 -1.23 1.49
C TRP A 152 5.49 -1.14 2.93
N PRO A 153 5.06 -2.26 3.53
CA PRO A 153 4.62 -2.25 4.92
C PRO A 153 5.78 -2.02 5.88
N LYS A 154 5.50 -1.43 7.02
CA LYS A 154 6.45 -1.38 8.14
C LYS A 154 6.64 -2.79 8.71
N GLN A 155 7.88 -3.26 8.72
CA GLN A 155 8.24 -4.60 9.20
C GLN A 155 8.67 -4.60 10.67
N THR A 156 8.10 -3.72 11.50
CA THR A 156 8.41 -3.58 12.92
C THR A 156 8.06 -4.80 13.76
N TYR A 157 7.28 -5.74 13.21
CA TYR A 157 6.93 -7.01 13.83
C TYR A 157 8.03 -8.08 13.69
N PHE A 158 9.04 -7.87 12.85
CA PHE A 158 10.18 -8.79 12.79
C PHE A 158 10.95 -8.79 14.11
N GLY A 159 11.32 -9.99 14.55
CA GLY A 159 11.97 -10.17 15.85
C GLY A 159 11.03 -9.98 17.05
N LEU A 160 9.72 -10.14 16.88
CA LEU A 160 8.76 -10.13 17.97
C LEU A 160 8.98 -11.35 18.86
N THR A 161 9.28 -11.10 20.14
CA THR A 161 9.45 -12.13 21.17
C THR A 161 8.30 -12.07 22.18
N TRP A 162 8.07 -13.16 22.92
CA TRP A 162 7.09 -13.17 24.00
C TRP A 162 7.39 -12.13 25.08
N GLN A 163 8.66 -11.86 25.36
CA GLN A 163 9.07 -10.80 26.29
C GLN A 163 8.63 -9.44 25.76
N ARG A 164 8.93 -9.12 24.50
CA ARG A 164 8.55 -7.85 23.86
C ARG A 164 7.03 -7.65 23.84
N ILE A 165 6.26 -8.71 23.55
CA ILE A 165 4.80 -8.66 23.59
C ILE A 165 4.31 -8.35 25.00
N ARG A 166 4.83 -9.06 26.03
CA ARG A 166 4.45 -8.86 27.43
C ARG A 166 4.76 -7.45 27.92
N ASP A 167 5.95 -6.95 27.59
CA ASP A 167 6.39 -5.62 28.00
C ASP A 167 5.54 -4.54 27.30
N GLY A 168 5.23 -4.71 26.02
CA GLY A 168 4.32 -3.82 25.29
C GLY A 168 2.90 -3.81 25.85
N LEU A 169 2.36 -4.96 26.27
CA LEU A 169 1.03 -5.04 26.89
C LEU A 169 0.96 -4.39 28.29
N ARG A 170 2.10 -4.23 28.97
CA ARG A 170 2.19 -3.55 30.26
C ARG A 170 2.32 -2.03 30.13
N ASP A 171 2.70 -1.55 28.98
CA ASP A 171 2.83 -0.12 28.69
C ASP A 171 1.53 0.42 28.06
N PRO A 172 0.76 1.25 28.79
CA PRO A 172 -0.48 1.82 28.25
C PRO A 172 -0.29 2.65 26.99
N ALA A 173 0.88 3.28 26.82
CA ALA A 173 1.20 4.05 25.62
C ALA A 173 1.34 3.13 24.39
N GLN A 174 2.01 2.00 24.55
CA GLN A 174 2.14 1.00 23.50
C GLN A 174 0.79 0.35 23.14
N VAL A 175 -0.01 0.01 24.17
CA VAL A 175 -1.36 -0.53 23.96
C VAL A 175 -2.22 0.46 23.17
N LYS A 176 -2.14 1.76 23.48
CA LYS A 176 -2.84 2.80 22.73
C LYS A 176 -2.38 2.87 21.26
N VAL A 177 -1.08 2.82 21.01
CA VAL A 177 -0.53 2.81 19.64
C VAL A 177 -1.05 1.61 18.85
N VAL A 178 -1.00 0.40 19.44
CA VAL A 178 -1.53 -0.81 18.80
C VAL A 178 -3.02 -0.67 18.52
N TRP A 179 -3.80 -0.13 19.47
CA TRP A 179 -5.22 0.13 19.27
C TRP A 179 -5.48 1.11 18.14
N ASP A 180 -4.76 2.23 18.10
CA ASP A 180 -4.88 3.26 17.06
C ASP A 180 -4.56 2.69 15.66
N VAL A 181 -3.54 1.84 15.56
CA VAL A 181 -3.17 1.16 14.31
C VAL A 181 -4.25 0.14 13.90
N LEU A 182 -4.68 -0.73 14.80
CA LEU A 182 -5.64 -1.79 14.49
C LEU A 182 -7.03 -1.24 14.16
N TRP A 183 -7.47 -0.21 14.90
CA TRP A 183 -8.82 0.30 14.78
C TRP A 183 -8.95 1.43 13.76
N TYR A 184 -7.98 2.36 13.76
CA TYR A 184 -8.04 3.57 12.96
C TYR A 184 -7.03 3.61 11.81
N ARG A 185 -6.13 2.64 11.70
CA ARG A 185 -4.98 2.66 10.76
C ARG A 185 -4.08 3.88 10.97
N LYS A 186 -4.03 4.38 12.19
CA LYS A 186 -3.27 5.57 12.53
C LYS A 186 -1.92 5.18 13.15
N TYR A 187 -0.85 5.43 12.41
CA TYR A 187 0.51 5.24 12.88
C TYR A 187 1.04 6.51 13.56
N THR A 188 2.08 6.37 14.36
CA THR A 188 2.79 7.50 14.99
C THR A 188 3.54 8.34 13.97
N GLN A 189 4.00 7.73 12.87
CA GLN A 189 4.68 8.39 11.78
C GLN A 189 3.66 8.79 10.70
N PRO A 190 3.65 10.05 10.22
CA PRO A 190 2.77 10.47 9.14
C PRO A 190 3.17 9.84 7.80
N LEU A 191 2.19 9.66 6.90
CA LEU A 191 2.42 9.09 5.57
C LEU A 191 3.44 9.86 4.72
N SER A 192 3.53 11.17 4.91
CA SER A 192 4.52 12.01 4.22
C SER A 192 5.97 11.63 4.54
N GLN A 193 6.19 11.01 5.70
CA GLN A 193 7.49 10.55 6.18
C GLN A 193 7.64 9.02 6.13
N TRP A 194 6.79 8.35 5.33
CA TRP A 194 6.82 6.90 5.23
C TRP A 194 8.02 6.45 4.41
N ASP A 195 9.06 5.90 5.06
CA ASP A 195 10.32 5.51 4.42
C ASP A 195 10.20 4.35 3.42
N PRO A 196 9.41 3.31 3.67
CA PRO A 196 9.30 2.21 2.73
C PRO A 196 8.43 2.56 1.51
N VAL A 197 8.77 3.62 0.78
CA VAL A 197 8.13 4.00 -0.48
C VAL A 197 9.11 3.81 -1.61
N HIS A 198 8.74 2.99 -2.60
CA HIS A 198 9.44 2.91 -3.86
C HIS A 198 8.82 3.91 -4.83
N ARG A 199 9.65 4.70 -5.49
CA ARG A 199 9.23 5.76 -6.41
C ARG A 199 9.78 5.50 -7.80
N PHE A 200 9.21 6.20 -8.75
CA PHE A 200 9.79 6.34 -10.09
C PHE A 200 9.68 7.79 -10.55
N SER A 201 10.55 8.16 -11.45
CA SER A 201 10.52 9.45 -12.14
C SER A 201 10.12 9.26 -13.60
N MET A 202 9.24 10.11 -14.07
CA MET A 202 8.87 10.22 -15.46
C MET A 202 9.47 11.52 -15.99
N TYR A 203 10.22 11.41 -17.07
CA TYR A 203 10.83 12.50 -17.80
C TYR A 203 10.13 12.68 -19.13
N VAL A 204 9.67 13.90 -19.39
CA VAL A 204 8.89 14.27 -20.59
C VAL A 204 9.49 15.48 -21.27
#